data_6ad4010524aea3c988fc2e07b4d85316
#
_entry.id   6ad4010524aea3c988fc2e07b4d85316
#
_cell.length_a   1.000
_cell.length_b   1.000
_cell.length_c   1.000
_cell.angle_alpha   90.00
_cell.angle_beta   90.00
_cell.angle_gamma   90.00
#
_symmetry.space_group_name_H-M   'P 1'
#
loop_
_entity.id
_entity.type
_entity.pdbx_description
1 polymer ?
#
loop_
_entity_poly.entity_id
_entity_poly.type
_entity_poly.pdbx_seq_one_letter_code
_entity_poly.pdbx_strand_id
1 'polypeptide(L)'
;MQPLEAGEPHTIGAYRLLGRLGAGGMGRVYLGRSAGGRTVAVKVVHPHFALDEQFRARFRREVESARRIGAQWTAPVLDADPDAPVPWVATGYVAGPPLSQAITEHGPLPEHAVRTLGAGLAEALHVVHGQGIVHRDVKPSNVLLALDGPRLIDFGIARALGATVSLTSTGVSVGSPGYMAPEQIRGRDVSGAADVFSLGAVLAYAATGAAPFSGDSSAVLLYKVVHEEPELGDLEGELREVVAGCLAKDPDARPAPADLARTLAPDGAAAMVAAGWLPGRLVAEVSRSAVALLDLEPQDAPVGSGPVPFSSASLGAGFGAGTGARTDPDPHDGPGRDARSGDGSRTGSDARTGSDPGSRTGSGVPTGSEAGL
;
A
#
# COMPACT_ATOMS: atom_id res chain seq x y z
N MET A 1 -6.93 15.47 -8.22
CA MET A 1 -6.81 14.86 -9.57
C MET A 1 -5.78 15.66 -10.37
N GLN A 2 -4.92 14.99 -11.14
CA GLN A 2 -3.90 15.59 -12.00
C GLN A 2 -4.27 15.35 -13.47
N PRO A 3 -3.98 16.28 -14.40
CA PRO A 3 -4.16 16.04 -15.83
C PRO A 3 -3.32 14.84 -16.30
N LEU A 4 -3.72 14.23 -17.41
CA LEU A 4 -2.90 13.19 -18.05
C LEU A 4 -1.61 13.81 -18.59
N GLU A 5 -0.49 13.15 -18.33
CA GLU A 5 0.82 13.57 -18.83
C GLU A 5 1.03 13.09 -20.28
N ALA A 6 1.94 13.75 -21.00
CA ALA A 6 2.33 13.31 -22.34
C ALA A 6 2.91 11.89 -22.25
N GLY A 7 2.32 10.94 -23.01
CA GLY A 7 2.70 9.52 -22.99
C GLY A 7 1.85 8.66 -22.05
N GLU A 8 0.92 9.20 -21.28
CA GLU A 8 -0.07 8.41 -20.58
C GLU A 8 -1.20 7.96 -21.52
N PRO A 9 -1.81 6.78 -21.29
CA PRO A 9 -2.89 6.30 -22.15
C PRO A 9 -4.12 7.21 -22.01
N HIS A 10 -4.83 7.43 -23.12
CA HIS A 10 -6.13 8.11 -23.12
C HIS A 10 -7.31 7.14 -22.93
N THR A 11 -7.06 5.86 -23.15
CA THR A 11 -8.08 4.80 -23.00
C THR A 11 -7.46 3.56 -22.39
N ILE A 12 -8.22 2.86 -21.54
CA ILE A 12 -7.88 1.55 -21.00
C ILE A 12 -9.14 0.69 -21.05
N GLY A 13 -9.09 -0.44 -21.78
CA GLY A 13 -10.28 -1.23 -22.07
C GLY A 13 -11.35 -0.35 -22.74
N ALA A 14 -12.56 -0.37 -22.20
CA ALA A 14 -13.70 0.43 -22.68
C ALA A 14 -13.79 1.83 -22.00
N TYR A 15 -12.79 2.22 -21.22
CA TYR A 15 -12.83 3.44 -20.41
C TYR A 15 -11.96 4.54 -21.02
N ARG A 16 -12.55 5.71 -21.24
CA ARG A 16 -11.83 6.93 -21.60
C ARG A 16 -11.31 7.59 -20.32
N LEU A 17 -10.01 7.89 -20.26
CA LEU A 17 -9.37 8.47 -19.10
C LEU A 17 -9.54 9.99 -19.06
N LEU A 18 -9.83 10.53 -17.88
CA LEU A 18 -10.08 11.96 -17.64
C LEU A 18 -8.93 12.63 -16.88
N GLY A 19 -8.14 11.84 -16.15
CA GLY A 19 -7.02 12.32 -15.34
C GLY A 19 -6.46 11.25 -14.44
N ARG A 20 -5.35 11.56 -13.79
CA ARG A 20 -4.69 10.68 -12.83
C ARG A 20 -5.15 10.98 -11.42
N LEU A 21 -5.66 9.96 -10.70
CA LEU A 21 -6.05 10.04 -9.29
C LEU A 21 -4.86 9.86 -8.37
N GLY A 22 -3.90 9.01 -8.77
CA GLY A 22 -2.71 8.71 -7.97
C GLY A 22 -1.74 7.77 -8.64
N ALA A 23 -0.55 7.65 -8.04
CA ALA A 23 0.48 6.69 -8.43
C ALA A 23 1.13 6.12 -7.17
N GLY A 24 1.54 4.86 -7.22
CA GLY A 24 2.19 4.18 -6.11
C GLY A 24 3.04 3.00 -6.58
N GLY A 25 3.63 2.26 -5.63
CA GLY A 25 4.54 1.15 -5.93
C GLY A 25 3.94 0.03 -6.79
N MET A 26 2.61 -0.10 -6.84
CA MET A 26 1.92 -1.14 -7.61
C MET A 26 1.40 -0.70 -8.96
N GLY A 27 1.36 0.60 -9.23
CA GLY A 27 0.81 1.12 -10.48
C GLY A 27 0.25 2.52 -10.37
N ARG A 28 -0.57 2.87 -11.36
CA ARG A 28 -1.24 4.16 -11.46
C ARG A 28 -2.74 3.97 -11.41
N VAL A 29 -3.44 4.93 -10.83
CA VAL A 29 -4.90 4.97 -10.76
C VAL A 29 -5.39 6.17 -11.55
N TYR A 30 -6.28 5.93 -12.49
CA TYR A 30 -6.88 6.95 -13.35
C TYR A 30 -8.37 7.10 -13.08
N LEU A 31 -8.87 8.32 -13.18
CA LEU A 31 -10.28 8.56 -13.33
C LEU A 31 -10.66 8.28 -14.77
N GLY A 32 -11.65 7.45 -14.98
CA GLY A 32 -12.14 7.08 -16.32
C GLY A 32 -13.66 7.21 -16.42
N ARG A 33 -14.15 7.22 -17.66
CA ARG A 33 -15.58 7.21 -17.95
C ARG A 33 -15.89 6.14 -19.00
N SER A 34 -16.93 5.32 -18.74
CA SER A 34 -17.42 4.34 -19.69
C SER A 34 -18.20 5.03 -20.83
N ALA A 35 -18.47 4.32 -21.93
CA ALA A 35 -19.31 4.81 -23.02
C ALA A 35 -20.72 5.20 -22.56
N GLY A 36 -21.26 4.55 -21.51
CA GLY A 36 -22.53 4.89 -20.89
C GLY A 36 -22.46 6.03 -19.85
N GLY A 37 -21.33 6.76 -19.75
CA GLY A 37 -21.18 7.91 -18.86
C GLY A 37 -20.83 7.56 -17.42
N ARG A 38 -20.67 6.28 -17.04
CA ARG A 38 -20.33 5.87 -15.68
C ARG A 38 -18.88 6.23 -15.35
N THR A 39 -18.69 6.93 -14.26
CA THR A 39 -17.35 7.28 -13.74
C THR A 39 -16.75 6.10 -12.97
N VAL A 40 -15.48 5.81 -13.24
CA VAL A 40 -14.73 4.68 -12.69
C VAL A 40 -13.33 5.10 -12.24
N ALA A 41 -12.76 4.36 -11.29
CA ALA A 41 -11.33 4.40 -10.99
C ALA A 41 -10.67 3.21 -11.68
N VAL A 42 -9.71 3.45 -12.57
CA VAL A 42 -8.99 2.41 -13.33
C VAL A 42 -7.58 2.30 -12.79
N LYS A 43 -7.28 1.21 -12.11
CA LYS A 43 -5.94 0.90 -11.59
C LYS A 43 -5.19 0.05 -12.61
N VAL A 44 -4.05 0.55 -13.04
CA VAL A 44 -3.15 -0.09 -14.02
C VAL A 44 -1.90 -0.54 -13.28
N VAL A 45 -1.60 -1.80 -13.38
CA VAL A 45 -0.43 -2.41 -12.71
C VAL A 45 0.87 -1.96 -13.39
N HIS A 46 1.96 -1.82 -12.65
CA HIS A 46 3.25 -1.54 -13.26
C HIS A 46 3.70 -2.67 -14.21
N PRO A 47 4.30 -2.33 -15.37
CA PRO A 47 4.69 -3.32 -16.40
C PRO A 47 5.61 -4.43 -15.89
N HIS A 48 6.48 -4.14 -14.89
CA HIS A 48 7.39 -5.16 -14.36
C HIS A 48 6.64 -6.29 -13.62
N PHE A 49 5.49 -6.01 -12.99
CA PHE A 49 4.64 -7.07 -12.41
C PHE A 49 3.89 -7.85 -13.50
N ALA A 50 3.65 -7.24 -14.66
CA ALA A 50 2.99 -7.89 -15.77
C ALA A 50 3.81 -9.04 -16.38
N LEU A 51 5.11 -9.09 -16.13
CA LEU A 51 6.01 -10.16 -16.59
C LEU A 51 6.05 -11.36 -15.64
N ASP A 52 5.49 -11.24 -14.44
CA ASP A 52 5.47 -12.30 -13.44
C ASP A 52 4.18 -13.13 -13.56
N GLU A 53 4.30 -14.36 -14.05
CA GLU A 53 3.19 -15.31 -14.20
C GLU A 53 2.51 -15.63 -12.87
N GLN A 54 3.25 -15.69 -11.77
CA GLN A 54 2.68 -15.94 -10.45
C GLN A 54 1.86 -14.74 -9.98
N PHE A 55 2.32 -13.53 -10.28
CA PHE A 55 1.55 -12.31 -10.03
C PHE A 55 0.25 -12.32 -10.83
N ARG A 56 0.29 -12.60 -12.15
CA ARG A 56 -0.90 -12.65 -13.00
C ARG A 56 -1.93 -13.67 -12.51
N ALA A 57 -1.48 -14.86 -12.15
CA ALA A 57 -2.36 -15.92 -11.65
C ALA A 57 -3.06 -15.54 -10.33
N ARG A 58 -2.35 -14.82 -9.44
CA ARG A 58 -2.93 -14.29 -8.19
C ARG A 58 -3.87 -13.14 -8.48
N PHE A 59 -3.45 -12.15 -9.26
CA PHE A 59 -4.25 -11.00 -9.65
C PHE A 59 -5.59 -11.44 -10.25
N ARG A 60 -5.60 -12.44 -11.13
CA ARG A 60 -6.84 -13.01 -11.71
C ARG A 60 -7.77 -13.56 -10.62
N ARG A 61 -7.24 -14.38 -9.69
CA ARG A 61 -8.04 -14.97 -8.59
C ARG A 61 -8.60 -13.90 -7.66
N GLU A 62 -7.80 -12.92 -7.31
CA GLU A 62 -8.21 -11.83 -6.42
C GLU A 62 -9.27 -10.93 -7.05
N VAL A 63 -9.12 -10.58 -8.34
CA VAL A 63 -10.13 -9.86 -9.12
C VAL A 63 -11.45 -10.66 -9.19
N GLU A 64 -11.39 -11.96 -9.44
CA GLU A 64 -12.57 -12.82 -9.49
C GLU A 64 -13.31 -12.85 -8.16
N SER A 65 -12.57 -12.98 -7.06
CA SER A 65 -13.14 -12.92 -5.71
C SER A 65 -13.70 -11.54 -5.37
N ALA A 66 -12.98 -10.47 -5.72
CA ALA A 66 -13.40 -9.09 -5.47
C ALA A 66 -14.68 -8.70 -6.23
N ARG A 67 -14.95 -9.30 -7.41
CA ARG A 67 -16.22 -9.10 -8.14
C ARG A 67 -17.46 -9.57 -7.37
N ARG A 68 -17.29 -10.46 -6.39
CA ARG A 68 -18.37 -10.97 -5.54
C ARG A 68 -18.67 -10.10 -4.33
N ILE A 69 -17.80 -9.12 -4.05
CA ILE A 69 -17.95 -8.23 -2.91
C ILE A 69 -18.99 -7.15 -3.25
N GLY A 70 -19.98 -7.00 -2.37
CA GLY A 70 -21.02 -5.99 -2.52
C GLY A 70 -20.48 -4.57 -2.40
N ALA A 71 -21.28 -3.60 -2.89
CA ALA A 71 -20.88 -2.19 -3.02
C ALA A 71 -21.19 -1.34 -1.78
N GLN A 72 -21.79 -1.89 -0.72
CA GLN A 72 -22.29 -1.07 0.39
C GLN A 72 -21.20 -0.29 1.10
N TRP A 73 -20.08 -0.94 1.46
CA TRP A 73 -18.95 -0.33 2.18
C TRP A 73 -17.63 -0.43 1.43
N THR A 74 -17.68 -0.81 0.14
CA THR A 74 -16.50 -0.97 -0.71
C THR A 74 -16.71 -0.32 -2.07
N ALA A 75 -15.64 -0.10 -2.82
CA ALA A 75 -15.73 0.24 -4.23
C ALA A 75 -15.87 -1.05 -5.05
N PRO A 76 -17.03 -1.32 -5.71
CA PRO A 76 -17.25 -2.57 -6.41
C PRO A 76 -16.34 -2.68 -7.63
N VAL A 77 -15.80 -3.87 -7.89
CA VAL A 77 -15.12 -4.19 -9.14
C VAL A 77 -16.16 -4.27 -10.26
N LEU A 78 -16.02 -3.42 -11.27
CA LEU A 78 -16.94 -3.32 -12.40
C LEU A 78 -16.42 -4.08 -13.61
N ASP A 79 -15.10 -4.04 -13.79
CA ASP A 79 -14.44 -4.65 -14.94
C ASP A 79 -12.96 -4.88 -14.63
N ALA A 80 -12.31 -5.79 -15.34
CA ALA A 80 -10.89 -6.02 -15.25
C ALA A 80 -10.40 -6.86 -16.42
N ASP A 81 -9.15 -6.64 -16.80
CA ASP A 81 -8.43 -7.51 -17.73
C ASP A 81 -7.07 -7.91 -17.11
N PRO A 82 -7.03 -9.04 -16.42
CA PRO A 82 -5.79 -9.57 -15.85
C PRO A 82 -4.85 -10.15 -16.92
N ASP A 83 -5.35 -10.42 -18.13
CA ASP A 83 -4.59 -11.03 -19.23
C ASP A 83 -4.07 -9.99 -20.24
N ALA A 84 -4.48 -8.73 -20.10
CA ALA A 84 -3.94 -7.64 -20.90
C ALA A 84 -2.39 -7.58 -20.84
N PRO A 85 -1.71 -7.03 -21.87
CA PRO A 85 -0.26 -6.79 -21.80
C PRO A 85 0.16 -6.07 -20.53
N VAL A 86 -0.64 -5.11 -20.08
CA VAL A 86 -0.54 -4.45 -18.77
C VAL A 86 -1.87 -4.69 -18.06
N PRO A 87 -1.91 -5.53 -17.01
CA PRO A 87 -3.13 -5.83 -16.27
C PRO A 87 -3.76 -4.59 -15.64
N TRP A 88 -5.09 -4.54 -15.62
CA TRP A 88 -5.83 -3.45 -15.02
C TRP A 88 -7.14 -3.93 -14.37
N VAL A 89 -7.66 -3.12 -13.45
CA VAL A 89 -8.96 -3.29 -12.83
C VAL A 89 -9.68 -1.95 -12.75
N ALA A 90 -10.97 -1.95 -13.07
CA ALA A 90 -11.85 -0.79 -12.95
C ALA A 90 -12.85 -1.01 -11.81
N THR A 91 -12.91 -0.06 -10.89
CA THR A 91 -13.86 -0.03 -9.78
C THR A 91 -14.81 1.14 -9.90
N GLY A 92 -15.95 1.09 -9.22
CA GLY A 92 -16.83 2.25 -9.09
C GLY A 92 -16.04 3.41 -8.46
N TYR A 93 -16.12 4.58 -9.08
CA TYR A 93 -15.52 5.77 -8.48
C TYR A 93 -16.35 6.24 -7.28
N VAL A 94 -15.66 6.58 -6.19
CA VAL A 94 -16.25 7.11 -4.96
C VAL A 94 -15.90 8.59 -4.86
N ALA A 95 -16.91 9.45 -4.87
CA ALA A 95 -16.74 10.89 -4.73
C ALA A 95 -16.59 11.25 -3.25
N GLY A 96 -15.36 11.32 -2.76
CA GLY A 96 -15.05 11.66 -1.37
C GLY A 96 -13.55 11.71 -1.14
N PRO A 97 -13.07 12.52 -0.17
CA PRO A 97 -11.66 12.57 0.18
C PRO A 97 -11.23 11.27 0.87
N PRO A 98 -9.97 10.88 0.75
CA PRO A 98 -9.38 9.91 1.64
C PRO A 98 -9.42 10.39 3.09
N LEU A 99 -9.63 9.48 4.05
CA LEU A 99 -9.61 9.81 5.48
C LEU A 99 -8.30 10.52 5.88
N SER A 100 -7.16 10.14 5.31
CA SER A 100 -5.88 10.81 5.56
C SER A 100 -5.92 12.30 5.21
N GLN A 101 -6.49 12.66 4.06
CA GLN A 101 -6.65 14.04 3.64
C GLN A 101 -7.64 14.76 4.54
N ALA A 102 -8.81 14.16 4.78
CA ALA A 102 -9.85 14.76 5.62
C ALA A 102 -9.35 15.10 7.03
N ILE A 103 -8.60 14.21 7.66
CA ILE A 103 -8.01 14.47 8.99
C ILE A 103 -6.93 15.53 8.94
N THR A 104 -6.07 15.54 7.92
CA THR A 104 -5.03 16.55 7.75
C THR A 104 -5.63 17.96 7.59
N GLU A 105 -6.69 18.08 6.80
CA GLU A 105 -7.30 19.39 6.46
C GLU A 105 -8.31 19.87 7.52
N HIS A 106 -9.00 18.96 8.19
CA HIS A 106 -10.12 19.28 9.06
C HIS A 106 -9.97 18.85 10.52
N GLY A 107 -8.90 18.13 10.84
CA GLY A 107 -8.65 17.57 12.18
C GLY A 107 -9.46 16.29 12.44
N PRO A 108 -9.40 15.77 13.68
CA PRO A 108 -10.06 14.54 14.11
C PRO A 108 -11.57 14.54 13.87
N LEU A 109 -12.12 13.34 13.67
CA LEU A 109 -13.57 13.15 13.58
C LEU A 109 -14.19 13.09 14.99
N PRO A 110 -15.42 13.56 15.17
CA PRO A 110 -16.15 13.37 16.41
C PRO A 110 -16.51 11.88 16.62
N GLU A 111 -16.69 11.47 17.87
CA GLU A 111 -16.89 10.07 18.24
C GLU A 111 -17.96 9.36 17.41
N HIS A 112 -19.15 9.99 17.23
CA HIS A 112 -20.22 9.38 16.43
C HIS A 112 -19.79 9.06 15.00
N ALA A 113 -18.97 9.92 14.39
CA ALA A 113 -18.44 9.70 13.03
C ALA A 113 -17.37 8.60 13.03
N VAL A 114 -16.53 8.52 14.07
CA VAL A 114 -15.55 7.43 14.22
C VAL A 114 -16.26 6.09 14.43
N ARG A 115 -17.32 6.04 15.23
CA ARG A 115 -18.12 4.82 15.43
C ARG A 115 -18.79 4.38 14.12
N THR A 116 -19.38 5.31 13.37
CA THR A 116 -19.98 5.01 12.05
C THR A 116 -18.94 4.51 11.04
N LEU A 117 -17.77 5.17 11.00
CA LEU A 117 -16.63 4.77 10.18
C LEU A 117 -16.21 3.34 10.51
N GLY A 118 -16.01 3.06 11.81
CA GLY A 118 -15.58 1.76 12.31
C GLY A 118 -16.57 0.64 12.00
N ALA A 119 -17.86 0.89 12.22
CA ALA A 119 -18.91 -0.07 11.93
C ALA A 119 -18.99 -0.41 10.44
N GLY A 120 -19.01 0.60 9.56
CA GLY A 120 -19.06 0.38 8.12
C GLY A 120 -17.82 -0.35 7.59
N LEU A 121 -16.62 -0.02 8.09
CA LEU A 121 -15.39 -0.73 7.71
C LEU A 121 -15.35 -2.16 8.27
N ALA A 122 -15.87 -2.39 9.48
CA ALA A 122 -15.98 -3.73 10.05
C ALA A 122 -16.96 -4.61 9.25
N GLU A 123 -18.13 -4.06 8.84
CA GLU A 123 -19.06 -4.75 7.94
C GLU A 123 -18.39 -5.07 6.59
N ALA A 124 -17.59 -4.11 6.03
CA ALA A 124 -16.83 -4.35 4.81
C ALA A 124 -15.86 -5.54 4.98
N LEU A 125 -15.06 -5.53 6.05
CA LEU A 125 -14.09 -6.59 6.32
C LEU A 125 -14.76 -7.94 6.57
N HIS A 126 -15.92 -7.96 7.23
CA HIS A 126 -16.70 -9.18 7.42
C HIS A 126 -17.09 -9.83 6.08
N VAL A 127 -17.57 -9.02 5.13
CA VAL A 127 -17.94 -9.50 3.78
C VAL A 127 -16.71 -9.96 3.00
N VAL A 128 -15.62 -9.18 3.04
CA VAL A 128 -14.34 -9.48 2.35
C VAL A 128 -13.75 -10.81 2.85
N HIS A 129 -13.69 -10.99 4.17
CA HIS A 129 -13.15 -12.20 4.78
C HIS A 129 -14.05 -13.41 4.47
N GLY A 130 -15.38 -13.20 4.38
CA GLY A 130 -16.33 -14.23 3.96
C GLY A 130 -16.10 -14.75 2.52
N GLN A 131 -15.42 -13.97 1.67
CA GLN A 131 -14.99 -14.40 0.33
C GLN A 131 -13.57 -15.02 0.32
N GLY A 132 -12.97 -15.26 1.50
CA GLY A 132 -11.62 -15.79 1.62
C GLY A 132 -10.51 -14.80 1.26
N ILE A 133 -10.83 -13.50 1.22
CA ILE A 133 -9.84 -12.43 0.94
C ILE A 133 -9.42 -11.79 2.24
N VAL A 134 -8.13 -11.52 2.40
CA VAL A 134 -7.57 -10.63 3.42
C VAL A 134 -7.13 -9.36 2.72
N HIS A 135 -7.56 -8.19 3.20
CA HIS A 135 -7.31 -6.90 2.54
C HIS A 135 -5.82 -6.49 2.58
N ARG A 136 -5.14 -6.69 3.71
CA ARG A 136 -3.69 -6.48 3.94
C ARG A 136 -3.16 -5.06 3.78
N ASP A 137 -4.01 -4.08 3.46
CA ASP A 137 -3.62 -2.67 3.26
C ASP A 137 -4.71 -1.70 3.76
N VAL A 138 -5.37 -2.02 4.87
CA VAL A 138 -6.30 -1.10 5.53
C VAL A 138 -5.50 0.04 6.13
N LYS A 139 -5.75 1.27 5.64
CA LYS A 139 -5.05 2.50 6.08
C LYS A 139 -5.87 3.74 5.71
N PRO A 140 -5.61 4.91 6.31
CA PRO A 140 -6.42 6.11 6.08
C PRO A 140 -6.49 6.56 4.62
N SER A 141 -5.47 6.32 3.80
CA SER A 141 -5.51 6.67 2.37
C SER A 141 -6.37 5.72 1.52
N ASN A 142 -6.72 4.53 2.04
CA ASN A 142 -7.56 3.55 1.39
C ASN A 142 -9.00 3.53 1.94
N VAL A 143 -9.37 4.53 2.74
CA VAL A 143 -10.71 4.75 3.25
C VAL A 143 -11.22 6.08 2.70
N LEU A 144 -12.26 6.04 1.87
CA LEU A 144 -12.90 7.22 1.31
C LEU A 144 -14.15 7.59 2.11
N LEU A 145 -14.35 8.90 2.33
CA LEU A 145 -15.49 9.43 3.08
C LEU A 145 -16.55 9.90 2.10
N ALA A 146 -17.60 9.08 1.89
CA ALA A 146 -18.72 9.43 1.05
C ALA A 146 -19.98 9.80 1.88
N LEU A 147 -20.94 10.52 1.29
CA LEU A 147 -22.17 10.92 1.99
C LEU A 147 -22.99 9.72 2.45
N ASP A 148 -22.97 8.65 1.65
CA ASP A 148 -23.67 7.39 1.88
C ASP A 148 -22.83 6.36 2.65
N GLY A 149 -21.76 6.82 3.33
CA GLY A 149 -20.93 6.06 4.25
C GLY A 149 -19.47 5.88 3.83
N PRO A 150 -18.65 5.29 4.70
CA PRO A 150 -17.26 5.02 4.39
C PRO A 150 -17.12 3.97 3.27
N ARG A 151 -16.05 4.08 2.49
CA ARG A 151 -15.74 3.09 1.44
C ARG A 151 -14.30 2.62 1.57
N LEU A 152 -14.14 1.34 1.78
CA LEU A 152 -12.84 0.68 1.74
C LEU A 152 -12.48 0.40 0.28
N ILE A 153 -11.33 0.89 -0.15
CA ILE A 153 -10.83 0.73 -1.52
C ILE A 153 -9.50 -0.03 -1.54
N ASP A 154 -9.07 -0.41 -2.75
CA ASP A 154 -7.77 -1.01 -2.99
C ASP A 154 -7.53 -2.30 -2.19
N PHE A 155 -8.48 -3.28 -2.31
CA PHE A 155 -8.19 -4.64 -1.86
C PHE A 155 -6.81 -5.05 -2.33
N GLY A 156 -6.05 -5.72 -1.49
CA GLY A 156 -4.64 -6.06 -1.74
C GLY A 156 -4.34 -6.90 -2.98
N ILE A 157 -5.16 -6.72 -4.04
CA ILE A 157 -5.16 -7.43 -5.34
C ILE A 157 -3.75 -7.57 -5.97
N ALA A 158 -2.76 -6.85 -5.46
CA ALA A 158 -1.41 -6.90 -5.99
C ALA A 158 -0.32 -7.18 -4.93
N ARG A 159 -0.69 -7.36 -3.65
CA ARG A 159 0.27 -7.50 -2.53
C ARG A 159 0.67 -8.94 -2.19
N ALA A 160 0.18 -9.92 -2.92
CA ALA A 160 0.40 -11.35 -2.64
C ALA A 160 1.81 -11.87 -2.99
N LEU A 161 2.74 -11.02 -3.37
CA LEU A 161 4.15 -11.39 -3.30
C LEU A 161 4.56 -11.25 -1.84
N GLY A 162 5.09 -12.33 -1.26
CA GLY A 162 5.73 -12.35 0.06
C GLY A 162 6.67 -11.17 0.24
N ALA A 163 6.08 -10.02 0.46
CA ALA A 163 6.75 -8.90 1.04
C ALA A 163 6.86 -9.20 2.54
N THR A 164 7.65 -10.22 2.89
CA THR A 164 8.62 -10.04 3.93
C THR A 164 9.10 -8.61 3.73
N VAL A 165 8.95 -7.77 4.74
CA VAL A 165 9.44 -6.40 4.74
C VAL A 165 10.86 -6.44 4.19
N SER A 166 10.99 -6.42 2.87
CA SER A 166 12.26 -6.22 2.23
C SER A 166 12.57 -4.77 2.51
N LEU A 167 13.28 -4.54 3.60
CA LEU A 167 14.09 -3.35 3.82
C LEU A 167 15.10 -3.35 2.67
N THR A 168 14.60 -3.07 1.46
CA THR A 168 15.49 -2.91 0.33
C THR A 168 16.41 -1.74 0.65
N SER A 169 17.68 -1.96 0.43
CA SER A 169 18.81 -1.04 0.52
C SER A 169 18.62 0.33 -0.17
N THR A 170 17.44 0.60 -0.71
CA THR A 170 17.04 1.84 -1.41
C THR A 170 16.08 2.73 -0.62
N GLY A 171 15.76 2.41 0.65
CA GLY A 171 14.94 3.30 1.49
C GLY A 171 13.47 3.43 1.08
N VAL A 172 13.01 2.68 0.07
CA VAL A 172 11.59 2.70 -0.34
C VAL A 172 10.82 1.74 0.55
N SER A 173 10.10 2.28 1.53
CA SER A 173 9.16 1.54 2.36
C SER A 173 7.99 1.07 1.50
N VAL A 174 7.89 -0.22 1.25
CA VAL A 174 6.71 -0.83 0.63
C VAL A 174 5.61 -0.94 1.68
N GLY A 175 4.73 0.07 1.77
CA GLY A 175 3.60 0.12 2.67
C GLY A 175 3.63 1.31 3.63
N SER A 176 2.58 1.41 4.46
CA SER A 176 2.49 2.38 5.56
C SER A 176 2.76 1.62 6.86
N PRO A 177 4.00 1.58 7.36
CA PRO A 177 4.41 0.66 8.44
C PRO A 177 3.58 0.76 9.72
N GLY A 178 3.08 1.96 10.05
CA GLY A 178 2.29 2.21 11.25
C GLY A 178 0.88 1.60 11.26
N TYR A 179 0.44 1.03 10.14
CA TYR A 179 -0.87 0.36 10.02
C TYR A 179 -0.74 -1.15 9.79
N MET A 180 0.47 -1.68 9.69
CA MET A 180 0.72 -3.12 9.53
C MET A 180 0.55 -3.84 10.86
N ALA A 181 -0.02 -5.04 10.82
CA ALA A 181 -0.12 -5.87 12.01
C ALA A 181 1.23 -6.51 12.38
N PRO A 182 1.47 -6.83 13.69
CA PRO A 182 2.72 -7.43 14.16
C PRO A 182 3.12 -8.71 13.42
N GLU A 183 2.16 -9.58 13.08
CA GLU A 183 2.38 -10.82 12.34
C GLU A 183 2.81 -10.56 10.88
N GLN A 184 2.30 -9.50 10.23
CA GLN A 184 2.73 -9.08 8.90
C GLN A 184 4.21 -8.63 8.92
N ILE A 185 4.60 -7.87 9.95
CA ILE A 185 5.98 -7.39 10.13
C ILE A 185 6.93 -8.56 10.39
N ARG A 186 6.48 -9.54 11.18
CA ARG A 186 7.26 -10.74 11.52
C ARG A 186 7.30 -11.80 10.40
N GLY A 187 6.60 -11.57 9.27
CA GLY A 187 6.52 -12.52 8.17
C GLY A 187 5.83 -13.85 8.53
N ARG A 188 4.88 -13.80 9.49
CA ARG A 188 4.05 -14.95 9.87
C ARG A 188 2.82 -15.06 8.97
N ASP A 189 2.05 -16.13 9.13
CA ASP A 189 0.79 -16.30 8.42
C ASP A 189 -0.17 -15.15 8.76
N VAL A 190 -0.70 -14.52 7.71
CA VAL A 190 -1.57 -13.34 7.79
C VAL A 190 -3.00 -13.75 7.56
N SER A 191 -3.82 -13.66 8.59
CA SER A 191 -5.26 -13.87 8.54
C SER A 191 -6.06 -12.56 8.51
N GLY A 192 -7.39 -12.63 8.49
CA GLY A 192 -8.26 -11.46 8.61
C GLY A 192 -8.05 -10.64 9.89
N ALA A 193 -7.48 -11.24 10.94
CA ALA A 193 -7.12 -10.52 12.17
C ALA A 193 -6.10 -9.38 11.94
N ALA A 194 -5.27 -9.49 10.90
CA ALA A 194 -4.36 -8.40 10.51
C ALA A 194 -5.12 -7.15 10.04
N ASP A 195 -6.21 -7.32 9.30
CA ASP A 195 -7.06 -6.21 8.86
C ASP A 195 -7.78 -5.54 10.04
N VAL A 196 -8.13 -6.32 11.07
CA VAL A 196 -8.73 -5.79 12.31
C VAL A 196 -7.73 -4.92 13.07
N PHE A 197 -6.46 -5.35 13.16
CA PHE A 197 -5.40 -4.51 13.73
C PHE A 197 -5.27 -3.19 12.96
N SER A 198 -5.20 -3.27 11.64
CA SER A 198 -5.11 -2.10 10.77
C SER A 198 -6.34 -1.19 10.91
N LEU A 199 -7.55 -1.77 11.06
CA LEU A 199 -8.77 -1.00 11.35
C LEU A 199 -8.66 -0.28 12.69
N GLY A 200 -8.18 -0.93 13.76
CA GLY A 200 -7.93 -0.28 15.05
C GLY A 200 -7.01 0.94 14.92
N ALA A 201 -5.94 0.81 14.12
CA ALA A 201 -5.01 1.92 13.87
C ALA A 201 -5.67 3.05 13.06
N VAL A 202 -6.55 2.73 12.10
CA VAL A 202 -7.35 3.72 11.36
C VAL A 202 -8.31 4.47 12.28
N LEU A 203 -8.98 3.77 13.21
CA LEU A 203 -9.92 4.39 14.17
C LEU A 203 -9.19 5.28 15.17
N ALA A 204 -8.04 4.86 15.69
CA ALA A 204 -7.19 5.71 16.53
C ALA A 204 -6.81 7.00 15.79
N TYR A 205 -6.32 6.88 14.55
CA TYR A 205 -5.99 8.03 13.71
C TYR A 205 -7.19 8.94 13.44
N ALA A 206 -8.35 8.37 13.13
CA ALA A 206 -9.57 9.14 12.86
C ALA A 206 -10.03 9.95 14.08
N ALA A 207 -9.86 9.39 15.28
CA ALA A 207 -10.31 10.01 16.54
C ALA A 207 -9.31 11.01 17.12
N THR A 208 -8.00 10.80 16.92
CA THR A 208 -6.95 11.61 17.56
C THR A 208 -6.20 12.53 16.61
N GLY A 209 -6.27 12.26 15.30
CA GLY A 209 -5.44 12.93 14.28
C GLY A 209 -4.01 12.42 14.21
N ALA A 210 -3.62 11.48 15.09
CA ALA A 210 -2.29 10.89 15.16
C ALA A 210 -2.32 9.37 14.99
N ALA A 211 -1.31 8.81 14.34
CA ALA A 211 -1.16 7.35 14.25
C ALA A 211 -0.85 6.77 15.65
N PRO A 212 -1.40 5.58 16.00
CA PRO A 212 -1.18 4.98 17.31
C PRO A 212 0.25 4.49 17.54
N PHE A 213 1.04 4.44 16.48
CA PHE A 213 2.47 4.17 16.54
C PHE A 213 3.18 5.22 15.70
N SER A 214 4.14 5.92 16.30
CA SER A 214 4.95 6.98 15.68
C SER A 214 6.43 6.70 15.87
N GLY A 215 7.28 7.17 14.96
CA GLY A 215 8.73 6.96 15.05
C GLY A 215 9.50 7.69 13.97
N ASP A 216 10.74 8.09 14.29
CA ASP A 216 11.60 8.87 13.39
C ASP A 216 12.18 8.08 12.22
N SER A 217 12.02 6.77 12.24
CA SER A 217 12.42 5.88 11.14
C SER A 217 11.46 4.70 11.00
N SER A 218 11.42 4.11 9.79
CA SER A 218 10.62 2.91 9.55
C SER A 218 11.01 1.75 10.49
N ALA A 219 12.29 1.62 10.84
CA ALA A 219 12.74 0.57 11.74
C ALA A 219 12.22 0.76 13.18
N VAL A 220 12.27 1.99 13.70
CA VAL A 220 11.70 2.35 15.01
C VAL A 220 10.20 2.12 15.03
N LEU A 221 9.50 2.55 13.98
CA LEU A 221 8.06 2.37 13.84
C LEU A 221 7.67 0.88 13.80
N LEU A 222 8.36 0.06 13.01
CA LEU A 222 8.13 -1.39 12.97
C LEU A 222 8.40 -2.05 14.33
N TYR A 223 9.45 -1.63 15.04
CA TYR A 223 9.74 -2.11 16.40
C TYR A 223 8.60 -1.79 17.36
N LYS A 224 8.11 -0.54 17.36
CA LYS A 224 6.99 -0.11 18.21
C LYS A 224 5.71 -0.88 17.94
N VAL A 225 5.34 -1.05 16.68
CA VAL A 225 4.15 -1.84 16.30
C VAL A 225 4.22 -3.26 16.88
N VAL A 226 5.41 -3.85 16.91
CA VAL A 226 5.61 -5.23 17.37
C VAL A 226 5.67 -5.33 18.91
N HIS A 227 6.25 -4.34 19.59
CA HIS A 227 6.68 -4.47 21.00
C HIS A 227 6.06 -3.46 21.97
N GLU A 228 5.62 -2.29 21.50
CA GLU A 228 5.10 -1.24 22.37
C GLU A 228 3.57 -1.16 22.32
N GLU A 229 2.97 -0.64 23.41
CA GLU A 229 1.54 -0.35 23.46
C GLU A 229 1.19 0.82 22.51
N PRO A 230 -0.05 0.84 21.96
CA PRO A 230 -0.49 1.92 21.11
C PRO A 230 -0.70 3.23 21.88
N GLU A 231 -0.29 4.34 21.29
CA GLU A 231 -0.60 5.68 21.76
C GLU A 231 -2.02 6.07 21.32
N LEU A 232 -2.99 6.05 22.25
CA LEU A 232 -4.42 6.31 21.95
C LEU A 232 -4.86 7.73 22.33
N GLY A 233 -3.94 8.59 22.79
CA GLY A 233 -4.24 9.98 23.13
C GLY A 233 -5.41 10.10 24.11
N ASP A 234 -6.27 11.09 23.86
CA ASP A 234 -7.45 11.42 24.66
C ASP A 234 -8.68 10.57 24.36
N LEU A 235 -8.51 9.43 23.66
CA LEU A 235 -9.59 8.47 23.48
C LEU A 235 -10.04 7.93 24.83
N GLU A 236 -11.33 7.96 25.12
CA GLU A 236 -11.90 7.50 26.40
C GLU A 236 -13.09 6.53 26.16
N GLY A 237 -13.57 5.93 27.26
CA GLY A 237 -14.77 5.11 27.28
C GLY A 237 -14.70 3.87 26.40
N GLU A 238 -15.88 3.40 25.96
CA GLU A 238 -16.05 2.18 25.18
C GLU A 238 -15.27 2.22 23.85
N LEU A 239 -15.19 3.39 23.18
CA LEU A 239 -14.45 3.51 21.93
C LEU A 239 -12.95 3.23 22.12
N ARG A 240 -12.37 3.68 23.25
CA ARG A 240 -10.98 3.36 23.60
C ARG A 240 -10.77 1.86 23.80
N GLU A 241 -11.70 1.19 24.49
CA GLU A 241 -11.62 -0.26 24.74
C GLU A 241 -11.70 -1.05 23.41
N VAL A 242 -12.61 -0.67 22.54
CA VAL A 242 -12.76 -1.27 21.21
C VAL A 242 -11.48 -1.11 20.38
N VAL A 243 -10.93 0.11 20.33
CA VAL A 243 -9.71 0.39 19.56
C VAL A 243 -8.51 -0.37 20.16
N ALA A 244 -8.37 -0.40 21.47
CA ALA A 244 -7.31 -1.15 22.16
C ALA A 244 -7.43 -2.66 21.88
N GLY A 245 -8.65 -3.21 21.92
CA GLY A 245 -8.91 -4.60 21.57
C GLY A 245 -8.51 -4.95 20.13
N CYS A 246 -8.80 -4.08 19.17
CA CYS A 246 -8.35 -4.26 17.79
C CYS A 246 -6.81 -4.26 17.67
N LEU A 247 -6.12 -3.46 18.49
CA LEU A 247 -4.67 -3.29 18.47
C LEU A 247 -3.91 -4.32 19.35
N ALA A 248 -4.60 -5.34 19.86
CA ALA A 248 -3.97 -6.44 20.57
C ALA A 248 -2.85 -7.08 19.73
N LYS A 249 -1.69 -7.36 20.37
CA LYS A 249 -0.53 -7.92 19.67
C LYS A 249 -0.76 -9.37 19.24
N ASP A 250 -1.54 -10.11 20.03
CA ASP A 250 -2.00 -11.45 19.69
C ASP A 250 -3.18 -11.37 18.71
N PRO A 251 -3.08 -11.95 17.50
CA PRO A 251 -4.17 -11.98 16.54
C PRO A 251 -5.47 -12.62 17.06
N ASP A 252 -5.34 -13.63 17.92
CA ASP A 252 -6.48 -14.40 18.46
C ASP A 252 -7.23 -13.62 19.57
N ALA A 253 -6.60 -12.59 20.14
CA ALA A 253 -7.24 -11.71 21.12
C ALA A 253 -8.08 -10.59 20.48
N ARG A 254 -7.99 -10.40 19.16
CA ARG A 254 -8.71 -9.33 18.45
C ARG A 254 -10.16 -9.73 18.18
N PRO A 255 -11.13 -8.78 18.25
CA PRO A 255 -12.52 -9.06 17.98
C PRO A 255 -12.75 -9.49 16.53
N ALA A 256 -13.75 -10.33 16.29
CA ALA A 256 -14.18 -10.61 14.92
C ALA A 256 -14.83 -9.36 14.29
N PRO A 257 -14.70 -9.13 12.98
CA PRO A 257 -15.29 -7.96 12.32
C PRO A 257 -16.80 -7.82 12.53
N ALA A 258 -17.57 -8.92 12.55
CA ALA A 258 -19.01 -8.89 12.79
C ALA A 258 -19.34 -8.42 14.22
N ASP A 259 -18.55 -8.82 15.22
CA ASP A 259 -18.75 -8.40 16.61
C ASP A 259 -18.41 -6.94 16.79
N LEU A 260 -17.30 -6.51 16.18
CA LEU A 260 -16.87 -5.12 16.15
C LEU A 260 -17.93 -4.20 15.53
N ALA A 261 -18.52 -4.60 14.41
CA ALA A 261 -19.60 -3.84 13.78
C ALA A 261 -20.81 -3.66 14.71
N ARG A 262 -21.22 -4.74 15.40
CA ARG A 262 -22.34 -4.70 16.36
C ARG A 262 -22.05 -3.83 17.60
N THR A 263 -20.82 -3.88 18.11
CA THR A 263 -20.43 -3.06 19.27
C THR A 263 -20.41 -1.57 18.90
N LEU A 264 -19.89 -1.22 17.71
CA LEU A 264 -19.83 0.16 17.26
C LEU A 264 -21.17 0.74 16.81
N ALA A 265 -22.05 -0.10 16.23
CA ALA A 265 -23.36 0.27 15.72
C ALA A 265 -24.39 -0.84 15.95
N PRO A 266 -25.06 -0.88 17.12
CA PRO A 266 -26.05 -1.91 17.43
C PRO A 266 -27.19 -1.99 16.41
N ASP A 267 -27.61 -0.83 15.86
CA ASP A 267 -28.66 -0.71 14.83
C ASP A 267 -28.11 -0.79 13.39
N GLY A 268 -26.81 -1.11 13.24
CA GLY A 268 -26.11 -1.20 11.96
C GLY A 268 -25.54 0.13 11.46
N ALA A 269 -24.43 0.06 10.73
CA ALA A 269 -23.75 1.24 10.21
C ALA A 269 -24.63 2.08 9.27
N ALA A 270 -25.52 1.45 8.50
CA ALA A 270 -26.42 2.13 7.58
C ALA A 270 -27.39 3.09 8.29
N ALA A 271 -27.90 2.70 9.48
CA ALA A 271 -28.77 3.55 10.29
C ALA A 271 -28.02 4.79 10.78
N MET A 272 -26.77 4.65 11.23
CA MET A 272 -25.92 5.75 11.66
C MET A 272 -25.60 6.72 10.49
N VAL A 273 -25.33 6.17 9.30
CA VAL A 273 -25.11 6.98 8.09
C VAL A 273 -26.36 7.79 7.75
N ALA A 274 -27.56 7.18 7.78
CA ALA A 274 -28.82 7.84 7.48
C ALA A 274 -29.14 8.98 8.48
N ALA A 275 -28.68 8.87 9.72
CA ALA A 275 -28.82 9.92 10.73
C ALA A 275 -27.85 11.12 10.53
N GLY A 276 -26.91 11.03 9.55
CA GLY A 276 -25.90 12.04 9.27
C GLY A 276 -24.60 11.78 10.04
N TRP A 277 -23.63 11.21 9.37
CA TRP A 277 -22.39 10.74 10.01
C TRP A 277 -21.20 11.68 9.85
N LEU A 278 -21.15 12.46 8.75
CA LEU A 278 -20.05 13.38 8.47
C LEU A 278 -20.27 14.76 9.07
N PRO A 279 -19.22 15.41 9.60
CA PRO A 279 -19.27 16.84 9.94
C PRO A 279 -19.62 17.69 8.73
N GLY A 280 -20.38 18.78 8.94
CA GLY A 280 -20.92 19.63 7.86
C GLY A 280 -19.86 20.14 6.88
N ARG A 281 -18.63 20.42 7.34
CA ARG A 281 -17.50 20.82 6.49
C ARG A 281 -17.11 19.73 5.48
N LEU A 282 -17.12 18.47 5.91
CA LEU A 282 -16.84 17.33 5.03
C LEU A 282 -18.00 17.05 4.08
N VAL A 283 -19.26 17.20 4.55
CA VAL A 283 -20.44 17.11 3.68
C VAL A 283 -20.34 18.12 2.53
N ALA A 284 -19.98 19.36 2.82
CA ALA A 284 -19.82 20.40 1.81
C ALA A 284 -18.68 20.10 0.81
N GLU A 285 -17.57 19.53 1.29
CA GLU A 285 -16.44 19.12 0.44
C GLU A 285 -16.80 17.98 -0.49
N VAL A 286 -17.40 16.91 0.05
CA VAL A 286 -17.84 15.76 -0.73
C VAL A 286 -18.86 16.17 -1.79
N SER A 287 -19.82 17.04 -1.41
CA SER A 287 -20.83 17.54 -2.34
C SER A 287 -20.21 18.36 -3.48
N ARG A 288 -19.25 19.27 -3.18
CA ARG A 288 -18.52 20.02 -4.21
C ARG A 288 -17.73 19.08 -5.13
N SER A 289 -17.05 18.08 -4.58
CA SER A 289 -16.29 17.11 -5.36
C SER A 289 -17.19 16.30 -6.29
N ALA A 290 -18.39 15.92 -5.81
CA ALA A 290 -19.37 15.19 -6.62
C ALA A 290 -19.90 16.06 -7.79
N VAL A 291 -20.20 17.35 -7.53
CA VAL A 291 -20.63 18.29 -8.59
C VAL A 291 -19.51 18.52 -9.60
N ALA A 292 -18.28 18.75 -9.16
CA ALA A 292 -17.13 18.97 -10.04
C ALA A 292 -16.86 17.80 -11.00
N LEU A 293 -17.26 16.57 -10.64
CA LEU A 293 -17.17 15.41 -11.53
C LEU A 293 -18.09 15.51 -12.75
N LEU A 294 -19.22 16.20 -12.63
CA LEU A 294 -20.18 16.37 -13.72
C LEU A 294 -19.62 17.30 -14.80
N ASP A 295 -18.76 18.25 -14.41
CA ASP A 295 -18.15 19.25 -15.28
C ASP A 295 -16.85 18.74 -15.95
N LEU A 296 -16.41 17.50 -15.64
CA LEU A 296 -15.21 16.93 -16.26
C LEU A 296 -15.50 16.52 -17.70
N GLU A 297 -14.94 17.29 -18.63
CA GLU A 297 -14.91 16.91 -20.03
C GLU A 297 -13.65 16.09 -20.35
N PRO A 298 -13.77 15.07 -21.21
CA PRO A 298 -12.62 14.33 -21.67
C PRO A 298 -11.73 15.27 -22.52
N GLN A 299 -10.43 15.28 -22.22
CA GLN A 299 -9.49 15.96 -23.12
C GLN A 299 -9.51 15.27 -24.48
N ASP A 300 -9.75 16.03 -25.57
CA ASP A 300 -9.69 15.49 -26.92
C ASP A 300 -8.25 15.05 -27.22
N ALA A 301 -8.08 13.73 -27.42
CA ALA A 301 -6.80 13.19 -27.84
C ALA A 301 -6.51 13.67 -29.27
N PRO A 302 -5.28 14.12 -29.59
CA PRO A 302 -4.86 14.16 -30.97
C PRO A 302 -4.96 12.73 -31.52
N VAL A 303 -5.65 12.58 -32.65
CA VAL A 303 -5.96 11.30 -33.29
C VAL A 303 -4.67 10.53 -33.56
N GLY A 304 -4.37 9.58 -32.71
CA GLY A 304 -3.24 8.68 -32.80
C GLY A 304 -3.57 7.37 -32.09
N SER A 305 -4.34 6.51 -32.75
CA SER A 305 -4.61 5.17 -32.26
C SER A 305 -3.41 4.26 -32.52
N GLY A 306 -2.59 4.09 -31.50
CA GLY A 306 -1.53 3.07 -31.48
C GLY A 306 -1.30 2.60 -30.04
N PRO A 307 -0.78 1.38 -29.81
CA PRO A 307 -0.39 0.95 -28.48
C PRO A 307 0.69 1.90 -27.95
N VAL A 308 0.39 2.57 -26.84
CA VAL A 308 1.31 3.53 -26.21
C VAL A 308 2.36 2.73 -25.45
N PRO A 309 3.65 2.81 -25.80
CA PRO A 309 4.68 2.18 -25.02
C PRO A 309 4.80 2.90 -23.67
N PHE A 310 4.73 2.16 -22.58
CA PHE A 310 5.12 2.66 -21.28
C PHE A 310 6.62 2.95 -21.30
N SER A 311 6.99 4.20 -21.48
CA SER A 311 8.38 4.63 -21.27
C SER A 311 8.72 4.46 -19.80
N SER A 312 9.56 3.47 -19.50
CA SER A 312 10.24 3.42 -18.21
C SER A 312 11.03 4.74 -18.09
N ALA A 313 10.79 5.50 -17.02
CA ALA A 313 11.65 6.61 -16.67
C ALA A 313 13.07 6.07 -16.54
N SER A 314 13.92 6.41 -17.49
CA SER A 314 15.35 6.12 -17.46
C SER A 314 15.93 6.80 -16.24
N LEU A 315 16.38 6.02 -15.27
CA LEU A 315 17.40 6.46 -14.33
C LEU A 315 18.64 6.77 -15.17
N GLY A 316 18.91 8.05 -15.38
CA GLY A 316 20.07 8.53 -16.11
C GLY A 316 21.35 8.13 -15.39
N ALA A 317 21.98 7.06 -15.88
CA ALA A 317 23.40 6.86 -15.69
C ALA A 317 24.10 7.62 -16.82
N GLY A 318 24.65 8.77 -16.48
CA GLY A 318 25.54 9.51 -17.37
C GLY A 318 26.83 8.72 -17.61
N PHE A 319 26.94 8.15 -18.78
CA PHE A 319 28.24 7.82 -19.37
C PHE A 319 28.31 8.54 -20.70
N GLY A 320 29.20 9.55 -20.74
CA GLY A 320 29.55 10.26 -21.96
C GLY A 320 30.22 9.30 -22.94
N ALA A 321 29.65 9.18 -24.13
CA ALA A 321 30.32 8.62 -25.28
C ALA A 321 30.32 9.70 -26.34
N GLY A 322 31.50 10.26 -26.58
CA GLY A 322 31.75 11.18 -27.68
C GLY A 322 31.60 10.46 -29.02
N THR A 323 30.76 11.00 -29.87
CA THR A 323 30.67 10.62 -31.28
C THR A 323 31.70 11.42 -32.06
N GLY A 324 32.79 10.75 -32.46
CA GLY A 324 33.69 11.22 -33.50
C GLY A 324 33.14 10.85 -34.87
N ALA A 325 33.01 11.86 -35.72
CA ALA A 325 32.66 11.71 -37.12
C ALA A 325 33.81 11.12 -37.92
N ARG A 326 33.50 10.23 -38.84
CA ARG A 326 34.40 9.67 -39.85
C ARG A 326 34.75 10.71 -40.90
N THR A 327 36.04 10.80 -41.25
CA THR A 327 36.54 11.11 -42.63
C THR A 327 37.88 10.40 -42.82
N ASP A 328 37.93 9.47 -43.76
CA ASP A 328 39.13 8.95 -44.44
C ASP A 328 39.51 9.94 -45.56
N PRO A 329 40.71 9.92 -46.25
CA PRO A 329 41.69 8.85 -46.36
C PRO A 329 43.22 9.28 -46.40
N ASP A 330 44.09 8.29 -46.16
CA ASP A 330 45.36 7.88 -46.76
C ASP A 330 46.42 8.90 -47.34
N PRO A 331 47.67 8.46 -47.60
CA PRO A 331 48.70 7.82 -46.76
C PRO A 331 50.05 8.58 -46.82
N HIS A 332 51.04 8.31 -46.00
CA HIS A 332 52.48 8.16 -46.35
C HIS A 332 53.43 8.26 -45.14
N ASP A 333 54.33 7.27 -45.15
CA ASP A 333 55.72 7.25 -44.68
C ASP A 333 56.02 7.12 -43.15
N GLY A 334 56.63 5.96 -42.85
CA GLY A 334 57.46 5.72 -41.66
C GLY A 334 58.88 6.31 -41.84
N PRO A 335 59.96 5.89 -41.11
CA PRO A 335 60.03 5.07 -39.88
C PRO A 335 61.00 5.68 -38.84
N GLY A 336 61.11 5.09 -37.67
CA GLY A 336 62.27 5.37 -36.78
C GLY A 336 61.97 5.12 -35.31
N ARG A 337 62.30 3.97 -34.80
CA ARG A 337 63.49 3.62 -33.96
C ARG A 337 63.43 4.08 -32.50
N ASP A 338 63.55 3.07 -31.71
CA ASP A 338 64.41 2.83 -30.52
C ASP A 338 63.84 3.30 -29.18
N ALA A 339 63.63 2.48 -28.28
CA ALA A 339 64.42 1.50 -27.53
C ALA A 339 64.36 1.73 -26.02
N ARG A 340 64.26 0.60 -25.32
CA ARG A 340 64.74 0.26 -23.96
C ARG A 340 63.94 0.75 -22.77
N SER A 341 63.44 -0.18 -22.05
CA SER A 341 64.01 -1.19 -21.11
C SER A 341 64.03 -0.69 -19.67
N GLY A 342 63.66 -1.62 -18.80
CA GLY A 342 63.92 -1.62 -17.37
C GLY A 342 62.69 -2.04 -16.58
N ASP A 343 62.46 -3.27 -16.28
CA ASP A 343 63.12 -4.29 -15.42
C ASP A 343 63.02 -3.94 -13.92
N GLY A 344 62.61 -4.92 -13.14
CA GLY A 344 62.78 -4.95 -11.70
C GLY A 344 61.50 -5.33 -10.99
N SER A 345 61.01 -6.55 -10.94
CA SER A 345 61.36 -7.77 -10.17
C SER A 345 61.37 -7.64 -8.66
N ARG A 346 60.64 -8.59 -8.09
CA ARG A 346 60.86 -9.39 -6.88
C ARG A 346 60.11 -8.94 -5.62
N THR A 347 59.27 -9.86 -5.18
CA THR A 347 59.39 -11.03 -4.30
C THR A 347 59.23 -10.74 -2.82
N GLY A 348 58.49 -11.67 -2.20
CA GLY A 348 58.67 -12.20 -0.86
C GLY A 348 57.38 -12.15 -0.06
N SER A 349 56.54 -13.19 0.09
CA SER A 349 56.82 -14.44 0.90
C SER A 349 56.90 -14.12 2.40
N ASP A 350 56.08 -14.63 3.18
CA ASP A 350 55.92 -15.80 4.08
C ASP A 350 55.10 -15.39 5.32
N ALA A 351 54.05 -16.02 5.68
CA ALA A 351 53.87 -17.30 6.37
C ALA A 351 54.10 -17.26 7.89
N ARG A 352 53.14 -17.91 8.56
CA ARG A 352 53.17 -18.72 9.79
C ARG A 352 52.43 -18.13 11.01
N THR A 353 51.37 -18.82 11.35
CA THR A 353 51.19 -19.94 12.30
C THR A 353 51.22 -19.57 13.79
N GLY A 354 50.23 -20.14 14.50
CA GLY A 354 50.37 -20.45 15.92
C GLY A 354 49.07 -20.29 16.70
N SER A 355 48.24 -21.31 16.76
CA SER A 355 48.05 -22.29 17.86
C SER A 355 47.18 -21.81 19.02
N ASP A 356 46.09 -22.53 19.14
CA ASP A 356 45.30 -22.91 20.33
C ASP A 356 46.24 -23.63 21.37
N PRO A 357 45.91 -23.92 22.64
CA PRO A 357 44.63 -24.33 23.26
C PRO A 357 44.50 -24.00 24.79
N GLY A 358 43.35 -24.44 25.37
CA GLY A 358 43.28 -24.69 26.84
C GLY A 358 41.91 -24.42 27.46
N SER A 359 41.02 -25.34 27.44
CA SER A 359 40.49 -26.33 28.41
C SER A 359 40.49 -25.94 29.90
N ARG A 360 39.32 -26.03 30.54
CA ARG A 360 38.94 -26.84 31.70
C ARG A 360 37.70 -26.23 32.41
N THR A 361 36.58 -26.95 32.39
CA THR A 361 35.98 -27.80 33.46
C THR A 361 35.65 -27.11 34.78
N GLY A 362 34.36 -27.30 35.17
CA GLY A 362 33.92 -27.04 36.54
C GLY A 362 32.41 -27.13 36.69
N SER A 363 31.97 -28.33 36.85
CA SER A 363 30.77 -28.91 37.43
C SER A 363 30.28 -28.23 38.76
N GLY A 364 28.95 -28.30 38.95
CA GLY A 364 28.35 -28.05 40.27
C GLY A 364 26.86 -27.92 40.25
N VAL A 365 26.11 -29.03 40.29
CA VAL A 365 24.74 -29.12 40.82
C VAL A 365 24.87 -29.37 42.32
N PRO A 366 24.01 -28.88 43.23
CA PRO A 366 22.93 -29.74 43.71
C PRO A 366 21.55 -29.06 44.02
N THR A 367 20.51 -29.79 43.69
CA THR A 367 19.33 -30.26 44.45
C THR A 367 18.94 -29.64 45.82
N GLY A 368 17.63 -29.50 45.98
CA GLY A 368 16.89 -29.36 47.22
C GLY A 368 15.63 -28.52 47.01
N SER A 369 14.48 -29.02 46.82
CA SER A 369 13.47 -29.80 47.58
C SER A 369 12.71 -28.96 48.63
N GLU A 370 11.37 -29.09 48.50
CA GLU A 370 10.25 -28.95 49.47
C GLU A 370 9.72 -27.54 49.75
N ALA A 371 8.50 -27.28 49.45
CA ALA A 371 7.19 -27.66 50.00
C ALA A 371 6.63 -26.57 50.97
N GLY A 372 5.39 -26.22 50.78
CA GLY A 372 4.51 -25.96 51.88
C GLY A 372 3.75 -24.60 51.88
N LEU A 373 2.47 -24.74 51.62
CA LEU A 373 1.27 -23.97 51.98
C LEU A 373 0.74 -23.02 50.90
#